data_05ced36b2fab01a4ad7e76a8d6c2edc0
#
_entry.id   05ced36b2fab01a4ad7e76a8d6c2edc0
#
_cell.length_a   1.000
_cell.length_b   1.000
_cell.length_c   1.000
_cell.angle_alpha   90.00
_cell.angle_beta   90.00
_cell.angle_gamma   90.00
#
_symmetry.space_group_name_H-M   'P 1'
#
loop_
_entity.id
_entity.type
_entity.pdbx_description
1 polymer ?
#
loop_
_entity_poly.entity_id
_entity_poly.type
_entity_poly.pdbx_seq_one_letter_code
_entity_poly.pdbx_strand_id
1 'polypeptide(L)'
;MEEVAGVISRLIEEGKITHWGLSEVTEDTIRRAHKICPVTAIQNRYSMMFRNYEALFGVLEELNIGLVAFSPLANGFLTARYTAESKFDPKEDYRSA
;
A
#
# COMPACT_ATOMS: atom_id res chain seq x y z
N MET A 1 -11.63 -11.80 2.43
CA MET A 1 -10.77 -11.51 1.26
C MET A 1 -11.06 -12.42 0.06
N GLU A 2 -11.31 -13.68 0.27
CA GLU A 2 -11.57 -14.63 -0.82
C GLU A 2 -12.81 -14.24 -1.64
N GLU A 3 -13.86 -13.78 -0.99
CA GLU A 3 -15.07 -13.29 -1.68
C GLU A 3 -14.76 -12.10 -2.58
N VAL A 4 -13.96 -11.15 -2.07
CA VAL A 4 -13.55 -9.99 -2.85
C VAL A 4 -12.72 -10.41 -4.06
N ALA A 5 -11.75 -11.30 -3.85
CA ALA A 5 -10.92 -11.80 -4.95
C ALA A 5 -11.75 -12.54 -6.00
N GLY A 6 -12.77 -13.29 -5.58
CA GLY A 6 -13.69 -13.97 -6.49
C GLY A 6 -14.51 -13.00 -7.34
N VAL A 7 -15.02 -11.92 -6.73
CA VAL A 7 -15.74 -10.86 -7.46
C VAL A 7 -14.82 -10.17 -8.46
N ILE A 8 -13.61 -9.84 -8.05
CA ILE A 8 -12.61 -9.19 -8.92
C ILE A 8 -12.24 -10.09 -10.08
N SER A 9 -12.06 -11.38 -9.84
CA SER A 9 -11.76 -12.35 -10.89
C SER A 9 -12.85 -12.35 -11.97
N ARG A 10 -14.12 -12.32 -11.55
CA ARG A 10 -15.24 -12.24 -12.51
C ARG A 10 -15.24 -10.94 -13.30
N LEU A 11 -14.90 -9.81 -12.65
CA LEU A 11 -14.83 -8.53 -13.34
C LEU A 11 -13.74 -8.52 -14.41
N ILE A 12 -12.62 -9.19 -14.14
CA ILE A 12 -11.54 -9.33 -15.12
C ILE A 12 -11.99 -10.21 -16.30
N GLU A 13 -12.63 -11.35 -16.01
CA GLU A 13 -13.15 -12.25 -17.04
C GLU A 13 -14.19 -11.57 -17.93
N GLU A 14 -15.01 -10.69 -17.35
CA GLU A 14 -16.02 -9.92 -18.10
C GLU A 14 -15.42 -8.72 -18.85
N GLY A 15 -14.13 -8.45 -18.71
CA GLY A 15 -13.45 -7.37 -19.39
C GLY A 15 -13.73 -5.98 -18.83
N LYS A 16 -14.32 -5.88 -17.62
CA LYS A 16 -14.63 -4.59 -16.99
C LYS A 16 -13.41 -3.94 -16.38
N ILE A 17 -12.44 -4.74 -15.90
CA ILE A 17 -11.14 -4.30 -15.40
C ILE A 17 -10.06 -5.22 -15.94
N THR A 18 -8.80 -4.77 -15.91
CA THR A 18 -7.68 -5.57 -16.43
C THR A 18 -6.82 -6.14 -15.31
N HIS A 19 -6.63 -5.38 -14.25
CA HIS A 19 -5.73 -5.74 -13.13
C HIS A 19 -6.33 -5.22 -11.84
N TRP A 20 -5.78 -5.67 -10.72
CA TRP A 20 -6.18 -5.16 -9.41
C TRP A 20 -5.03 -5.15 -8.42
N GLY A 21 -5.21 -4.44 -7.33
CA GLY A 21 -4.24 -4.34 -6.27
C GLY A 21 -4.91 -4.28 -4.90
N LEU A 22 -4.09 -4.37 -3.86
CA LEU A 22 -4.52 -4.30 -2.48
C LEU A 22 -3.78 -3.16 -1.77
N SER A 23 -4.34 -2.68 -0.66
CA SER A 23 -3.73 -1.61 0.12
C SER A 23 -3.64 -2.01 1.59
N GLU A 24 -2.45 -1.83 2.17
CA GLU A 24 -2.17 -2.03 3.59
C GLU A 24 -2.67 -3.36 4.15
N VAL A 25 -2.30 -4.45 3.47
CA VAL A 25 -2.70 -5.81 3.84
C VAL A 25 -1.53 -6.61 4.40
N THR A 26 -1.84 -7.69 5.12
CA THR A 26 -0.84 -8.60 5.67
C THR A 26 -0.37 -9.61 4.61
N GLU A 27 0.76 -10.28 4.89
CA GLU A 27 1.27 -11.34 4.02
C GLU A 27 0.23 -12.45 3.79
N ASP A 28 -0.44 -12.89 4.86
CA ASP A 28 -1.48 -13.92 4.75
C ASP A 28 -2.60 -13.48 3.80
N THR A 29 -3.08 -12.24 3.94
CA THR A 29 -4.12 -11.70 3.08
C THR A 29 -3.67 -11.65 1.62
N ILE A 30 -2.42 -11.25 1.37
CA ILE A 30 -1.85 -11.21 0.02
C ILE A 30 -1.84 -12.59 -0.61
N ARG A 31 -1.34 -13.60 0.11
CA ARG A 31 -1.25 -14.96 -0.40
C ARG A 31 -2.63 -15.56 -0.69
N ARG A 32 -3.59 -15.34 0.20
CA ARG A 32 -4.97 -15.82 0.02
C ARG A 32 -5.65 -15.19 -1.18
N ALA A 33 -5.53 -13.88 -1.33
CA ALA A 33 -6.11 -13.15 -2.46
C ALA A 33 -5.44 -13.55 -3.79
N HIS A 34 -4.13 -13.62 -3.82
CA HIS A 34 -3.35 -13.95 -5.01
C HIS A 34 -3.65 -15.36 -5.52
N LYS A 35 -3.93 -16.29 -4.62
CA LYS A 35 -4.28 -17.69 -4.97
C LYS A 35 -5.58 -17.75 -5.78
N ILE A 36 -6.54 -16.88 -5.48
CA ILE A 36 -7.84 -16.86 -6.15
C ILE A 36 -7.79 -16.02 -7.42
N CYS A 37 -7.19 -14.84 -7.32
CA CYS A 37 -7.04 -13.92 -8.46
C CYS A 37 -5.69 -13.23 -8.32
N PRO A 38 -4.73 -13.47 -9.24
CA PRO A 38 -3.40 -12.88 -9.13
C PRO A 38 -3.43 -11.38 -8.93
N VAL A 39 -2.76 -10.92 -7.88
CA VAL A 39 -2.66 -9.51 -7.51
C VAL A 39 -1.51 -8.89 -8.28
N THR A 40 -1.74 -7.72 -8.88
CA THR A 40 -0.74 -7.03 -9.69
C THR A 40 0.17 -6.15 -8.83
N ALA A 41 -0.41 -5.44 -7.85
CA ALA A 41 0.34 -4.49 -7.04
C ALA A 41 -0.23 -4.39 -5.63
N ILE A 42 0.62 -3.98 -4.72
CA ILE A 42 0.24 -3.59 -3.36
C ILE A 42 0.56 -2.12 -3.19
N GLN A 43 -0.37 -1.35 -2.63
CA GLN A 43 -0.13 0.04 -2.29
C GLN A 43 -0.06 0.18 -0.78
N ASN A 44 1.12 0.46 -0.26
CA ASN A 44 1.37 0.59 1.16
C ASN A 44 2.11 1.89 1.46
N ARG A 45 1.89 2.40 2.66
CA ARG A 45 2.66 3.54 3.16
C ARG A 45 4.13 3.13 3.27
N TYR A 46 5.00 3.89 2.63
CA TYR A 46 6.43 3.61 2.68
C TYR A 46 7.25 4.88 2.46
N SER A 47 8.18 5.12 3.39
CA SER A 47 9.11 6.23 3.32
C SER A 47 10.36 5.87 4.11
N MET A 48 11.34 6.76 4.12
CA MET A 48 12.53 6.58 4.97
C MET A 48 12.17 6.54 6.45
N MET A 49 11.03 7.14 6.83
CA MET A 49 10.55 7.22 8.23
C MET A 49 9.53 6.15 8.58
N PHE A 50 8.90 5.50 7.59
CA PHE A 50 7.88 4.48 7.82
C PHE A 50 8.21 3.25 6.99
N ARG A 51 8.82 2.24 7.65
CA ARG A 51 9.37 1.06 6.96
C ARG A 51 8.75 -0.24 7.45
N ASN A 52 7.55 -0.16 8.04
CA ASN A 52 6.88 -1.30 8.67
C ASN A 52 6.55 -2.43 7.70
N TYR A 53 6.41 -2.13 6.41
CA TYR A 53 6.04 -3.12 5.40
C TYR A 53 7.24 -3.74 4.66
N GLU A 54 8.47 -3.44 5.06
CA GLU A 54 9.65 -4.04 4.41
C GLU A 54 9.66 -5.57 4.55
N ALA A 55 9.04 -6.10 5.59
CA ALA A 55 8.90 -7.55 5.79
C ALA A 55 8.11 -8.22 4.66
N LEU A 56 7.30 -7.47 3.91
CA LEU A 56 6.53 -8.00 2.78
C LEU A 56 7.34 -8.11 1.49
N PHE A 57 8.51 -7.50 1.41
CA PHE A 57 9.27 -7.43 0.16
C PHE A 57 9.60 -8.82 -0.39
N GLY A 58 9.93 -9.76 0.48
CA GLY A 58 10.22 -11.13 0.07
C GLY A 58 9.03 -11.81 -0.61
N VAL A 59 7.83 -11.69 -0.03
CA VAL A 59 6.63 -12.28 -0.61
C VAL A 59 6.22 -11.59 -1.90
N LEU A 60 6.43 -10.28 -2.01
CA LEU A 60 6.13 -9.53 -3.23
C LEU A 60 7.03 -9.98 -4.39
N GLU A 61 8.33 -10.20 -4.12
CA GLU A 61 9.24 -10.75 -5.12
C GLU A 61 8.84 -12.19 -5.51
N GLU A 62 8.53 -13.03 -4.53
CA GLU A 62 8.11 -14.42 -4.77
C GLU A 62 6.89 -14.48 -5.68
N LEU A 63 5.91 -13.62 -5.47
CA LEU A 63 4.66 -13.62 -6.22
C LEU A 63 4.67 -12.67 -7.42
N ASN A 64 5.79 -12.00 -7.67
CA ASN A 64 5.94 -11.03 -8.75
C ASN A 64 4.90 -9.91 -8.69
N ILE A 65 4.72 -9.33 -7.50
CA ILE A 65 3.79 -8.25 -7.22
C ILE A 65 4.58 -6.95 -7.07
N GLY A 66 4.11 -5.87 -7.72
CA GLY A 66 4.73 -4.56 -7.59
C GLY A 66 4.35 -3.84 -6.30
N LEU A 67 5.19 -2.94 -5.84
CA LEU A 67 4.90 -2.08 -4.70
C LEU A 67 4.68 -0.65 -5.17
N VAL A 68 3.56 -0.05 -4.74
CA VAL A 68 3.27 1.37 -4.91
C VAL A 68 3.37 2.00 -3.53
N ALA A 69 4.34 2.88 -3.34
CA ALA A 69 4.54 3.57 -2.07
C ALA A 69 3.68 4.82 -2.02
N PHE A 70 2.89 4.99 -0.96
CA PHE A 70 2.21 6.26 -0.73
C PHE A 70 2.84 6.97 0.47
N SER A 71 2.68 8.30 0.53
CA SER A 71 3.31 9.18 1.51
C SER A 71 4.84 9.01 1.60
N PRO A 72 5.55 8.94 0.45
CA PRO A 72 7.00 8.69 0.49
C PRO A 72 7.80 9.85 1.10
N LEU A 73 7.23 11.05 1.16
CA LEU A 73 7.88 12.23 1.75
C LEU A 73 7.51 12.43 3.23
N ALA A 74 6.81 11.47 3.84
CA ALA A 74 6.43 11.51 5.25
C ALA A 74 5.72 12.82 5.63
N ASN A 75 4.67 13.17 4.87
CA ASN A 75 3.87 14.38 5.06
C ASN A 75 4.69 15.67 4.94
N GLY A 76 5.74 15.64 4.14
CA GLY A 76 6.62 16.78 3.91
C GLY A 76 7.84 16.84 4.83
N PHE A 77 7.93 15.97 5.85
CA PHE A 77 9.08 15.98 6.77
C PHE A 77 10.40 15.66 6.08
N LEU A 78 10.39 14.87 5.01
CA LEU A 78 11.58 14.49 4.26
C LEU A 78 11.98 15.50 3.18
N THR A 79 11.29 16.63 3.08
CA THR A 79 11.60 17.68 2.07
C THR A 79 12.63 18.70 2.55
N ALA A 80 13.09 18.59 3.80
CA ALA A 80 13.95 19.57 4.48
C ALA A 80 13.27 20.93 4.71
N ARG A 81 11.96 21.05 4.47
CA ARG A 81 11.20 22.28 4.72
C ARG A 81 10.90 22.50 6.20
N TYR A 82 10.79 21.40 6.96
CA TYR A 82 10.43 21.41 8.38
C TYR A 82 11.60 20.93 9.24
N THR A 83 11.67 21.46 10.46
CA THR A 83 12.69 21.09 11.44
C THR A 83 12.00 20.55 12.71
N ALA A 84 12.77 20.11 13.69
CA ALA A 84 12.25 19.65 14.98
C ALA A 84 11.48 20.75 15.72
N GLU A 85 11.78 22.02 15.45
CA GLU A 85 11.12 23.18 16.06
C GLU A 85 9.87 23.64 15.29
N SER A 86 9.61 23.08 14.13
CA SER A 86 8.42 23.42 13.34
C SER A 86 7.14 23.07 14.08
N LYS A 87 6.16 23.96 14.01
CA LYS A 87 4.84 23.77 14.64
C LYS A 87 3.76 23.79 13.60
N PHE A 88 2.70 23.04 13.85
CA PHE A 88 1.54 22.92 12.96
C PHE A 88 0.27 23.28 13.72
N ASP A 89 -0.71 23.84 13.00
CA ASP A 89 -2.01 24.21 13.58
C ASP A 89 -2.73 22.93 14.03
N PRO A 90 -3.02 22.78 15.35
CA PRO A 90 -3.68 21.57 15.86
C PRO A 90 -5.12 21.39 15.36
N LYS A 91 -5.74 22.43 14.80
CA LYS A 91 -7.11 22.37 14.29
C LYS A 91 -7.18 22.05 12.80
N GLU A 92 -6.19 22.51 12.04
CA GLU A 92 -6.21 22.44 10.59
C GLU A 92 -5.16 21.51 10.00
N ASP A 93 -4.10 21.21 10.76
CA ASP A 93 -2.99 20.40 10.25
C ASP A 93 -2.85 19.10 11.05
N TYR A 94 -3.11 17.96 10.39
CA TYR A 94 -3.03 16.64 11.02
C TYR A 94 -1.61 16.26 11.47
N ARG A 95 -0.58 16.96 10.98
CA ARG A 95 0.82 16.72 11.37
C ARG A 95 1.12 17.17 12.79
N SER A 96 0.22 17.91 13.41
CA SER A 96 0.36 18.36 14.80
C SER A 96 0.20 17.22 15.82
N ALA A 97 -0.39 16.11 15.41
CA ALA A 97 -0.63 14.96 16.28
C ALA A 97 0.62 14.12 16.51
#